data_e7c6ef35547e293a59dd1b7f6a3d93b2
#
_entry.id   e7c6ef35547e293a59dd1b7f6a3d93b2
#
_cell.length_a   1.000
_cell.length_b   1.000
_cell.length_c   1.000
_cell.angle_alpha   90.00
_cell.angle_beta   90.00
_cell.angle_gamma   90.00
#
_symmetry.space_group_name_H-M   'P 1'
#
loop_
_entity.id
_entity.type
_entity.pdbx_description
1 polymer ?
#
loop_
_entity_poly.entity_id
_entity_poly.type
_entity_poly.pdbx_seq_one_letter_code
_entity_poly.pdbx_strand_id
1 'polypeptide(L)'
;MKIIYESEIKKILSDLDPLSFIRDGFIAYSAGKCVVPPVGELSFKNPPGDVHIKYGYIEGDDFYVIKIASGFFKNMDIGISNGQGMMLLFRQKTGECEAILLDNAYLTDVRTAIAGAICAKEFSN
;
A
#
# COMPACT_ATOMS: atom_id res chain seq x y z
N MET A 1 12.97 10.19 -11.58
CA MET A 1 12.33 9.03 -10.97
C MET A 1 13.27 8.41 -9.94
N LYS A 2 12.74 8.05 -8.78
CA LYS A 2 13.50 7.42 -7.69
C LYS A 2 13.08 5.97 -7.52
N ILE A 3 14.03 5.10 -7.17
CA ILE A 3 13.74 3.74 -6.74
C ILE A 3 14.10 3.67 -5.26
N ILE A 4 13.11 3.34 -4.42
CA ILE A 4 13.27 3.31 -2.96
C ILE A 4 13.07 1.87 -2.49
N TYR A 5 14.09 1.31 -1.85
CA TYR A 5 14.09 -0.07 -1.38
C TYR A 5 13.51 -0.19 0.03
N GLU A 6 13.12 -1.40 0.40
CA GLU A 6 12.49 -1.70 1.69
C GLU A 6 13.28 -1.16 2.89
N SER A 7 14.61 -1.30 2.88
CA SER A 7 15.46 -0.81 3.96
C SER A 7 15.39 0.71 4.13
N GLU A 8 15.33 1.44 3.02
CA GLU A 8 15.17 2.90 3.04
C GLU A 8 13.77 3.30 3.52
N ILE A 9 12.74 2.57 3.09
CA ILE A 9 11.35 2.79 3.50
C ILE A 9 11.22 2.64 5.02
N LYS A 10 11.78 1.57 5.58
CA LYS A 10 11.77 1.34 7.03
C LYS A 10 12.45 2.47 7.81
N LYS A 11 13.57 2.95 7.29
CA LYS A 11 14.30 4.07 7.89
C LYS A 11 13.51 5.37 7.85
N ILE A 12 12.89 5.68 6.73
CA ILE A 12 12.04 6.87 6.58
C ILE A 12 10.84 6.80 7.51
N LEU A 13 10.17 5.64 7.59
CA LEU A 13 8.99 5.47 8.45
C LEU A 13 9.31 5.63 9.93
N SER A 14 10.53 5.32 10.36
CA SER A 14 10.92 5.49 11.77
C SER A 14 10.90 6.97 12.21
N ASP A 15 11.00 7.90 11.26
CA ASP A 15 11.01 9.34 11.50
C ASP A 15 9.65 10.01 11.22
N LEU A 16 8.64 9.23 10.82
CA LEU A 16 7.31 9.73 10.50
C LEU A 16 6.28 9.24 11.52
N ASP A 17 5.10 9.87 11.51
CA ASP A 17 3.91 9.40 12.22
C ASP A 17 2.94 8.77 11.21
N PRO A 18 3.11 7.48 10.85
CA PRO A 18 2.27 6.85 9.86
C PRO A 18 0.81 6.71 10.28
N LEU A 19 0.52 6.64 11.58
CA LEU A 19 -0.84 6.56 12.10
C LEU A 19 -1.64 7.81 11.73
N SER A 20 -1.05 8.98 11.87
CA SER A 20 -1.67 10.26 11.50
C SER A 20 -2.01 10.30 10.00
N PHE A 21 -1.09 9.91 9.13
CA PHE A 21 -1.30 9.88 7.69
C PHE A 21 -2.41 8.91 7.27
N ILE A 22 -2.45 7.73 7.85
CA ILE A 22 -3.48 6.73 7.54
C ILE A 22 -4.86 7.21 8.04
N ARG A 23 -4.91 7.79 9.24
CA ARG A 23 -6.14 8.37 9.78
C ARG A 23 -6.68 9.47 8.87
N ASP A 24 -5.83 10.39 8.44
CA ASP A 24 -6.21 11.47 7.52
C ASP A 24 -6.73 10.92 6.18
N GLY A 25 -6.13 9.84 5.69
CA GLY A 25 -6.59 9.12 4.49
C GLY A 25 -8.00 8.57 4.66
N PHE A 26 -8.32 7.95 5.78
CA PHE A 26 -9.68 7.48 6.07
C PHE A 26 -10.69 8.63 6.16
N ILE A 27 -10.31 9.73 6.77
CA ILE A 27 -11.15 10.94 6.85
C ILE A 27 -11.43 11.48 5.44
N ALA A 28 -10.41 11.60 4.60
CA ALA A 28 -10.55 12.05 3.22
C ALA A 28 -11.47 11.12 2.40
N TYR A 29 -11.32 9.82 2.58
CA TYR A 29 -12.18 8.82 1.92
C TYR A 29 -13.64 8.99 2.36
N SER A 30 -13.89 9.10 3.65
CA SER A 30 -15.25 9.29 4.20
C SER A 30 -15.87 10.61 3.76
N ALA A 31 -15.06 11.64 3.52
CA ALA A 31 -15.52 12.95 3.02
C ALA A 31 -15.75 12.98 1.51
N GLY A 32 -15.57 11.86 0.81
CA GLY A 32 -15.77 11.77 -0.64
C GLY A 32 -14.66 12.40 -1.48
N LYS A 33 -13.49 12.64 -0.89
CA LYS A 33 -12.34 13.26 -1.57
C LYS A 33 -11.42 12.28 -2.29
N CYS A 34 -11.67 10.98 -2.15
CA CYS A 34 -10.86 9.95 -2.78
C CYS A 34 -11.55 9.37 -4.00
N VAL A 35 -10.77 9.10 -5.02
CA VAL A 35 -11.19 8.32 -6.18
C VAL A 35 -10.45 6.98 -6.12
N VAL A 36 -11.19 5.90 -5.85
CA VAL A 36 -10.65 4.55 -5.69
C VAL A 36 -11.47 3.59 -6.55
N PRO A 37 -11.01 3.28 -7.77
CA PRO A 37 -11.69 2.33 -8.64
C PRO A 37 -11.73 0.91 -8.05
N PRO A 38 -12.55 0.00 -8.62
CA PRO A 38 -12.57 -1.40 -8.21
C PRO A 38 -11.20 -2.06 -8.30
N VAL A 39 -10.94 -3.00 -7.39
CA VAL A 39 -9.68 -3.74 -7.32
C VAL A 39 -9.52 -4.67 -8.50
N GLY A 40 -8.34 -4.63 -9.16
CA GLY A 40 -7.94 -5.64 -10.13
C GLY A 40 -7.45 -6.88 -9.40
N GLU A 41 -7.84 -8.07 -9.87
CA GLU A 41 -7.50 -9.33 -9.21
C GLU A 41 -7.12 -10.40 -10.22
N LEU A 42 -6.04 -11.14 -9.91
CA LEU A 42 -5.66 -12.37 -10.58
C LEU A 42 -5.59 -13.47 -9.53
N SER A 43 -6.16 -14.63 -9.86
CA SER A 43 -6.12 -15.82 -9.00
C SER A 43 -5.38 -16.94 -9.71
N PHE A 44 -4.48 -17.60 -8.99
CA PHE A 44 -3.67 -18.73 -9.48
C PHE A 44 -4.01 -19.98 -8.68
N LYS A 45 -4.20 -21.10 -9.37
CA LYS A 45 -4.57 -22.37 -8.73
C LYS A 45 -3.38 -23.24 -8.36
N ASN A 46 -2.33 -23.21 -9.17
CA ASN A 46 -1.19 -24.11 -8.98
C ASN A 46 0.12 -23.43 -9.43
N PRO A 47 0.95 -22.98 -8.47
CA PRO A 47 0.67 -22.96 -7.04
C PRO A 47 -0.44 -21.96 -6.68
N PRO A 48 -1.13 -22.15 -5.52
CA PRO A 48 -2.21 -21.25 -5.13
C PRO A 48 -1.67 -19.88 -4.73
N GLY A 49 -2.32 -18.85 -5.24
CA GLY A 49 -1.95 -17.47 -4.94
C GLY A 49 -2.89 -16.47 -5.56
N ASP A 50 -2.73 -15.23 -5.19
CA ASP A 50 -3.49 -14.13 -5.74
C ASP A 50 -2.64 -12.87 -5.91
N VAL A 51 -3.09 -11.99 -6.79
CA VAL A 51 -2.53 -10.65 -7.00
C VAL A 51 -3.67 -9.65 -6.96
N HIS A 52 -3.48 -8.59 -6.20
CA HIS A 52 -4.41 -7.46 -6.14
C HIS A 52 -3.72 -6.20 -6.65
N ILE A 53 -4.39 -5.49 -7.56
CA ILE A 53 -3.94 -4.19 -8.05
C ILE A 53 -4.93 -3.16 -7.54
N LYS A 54 -4.45 -2.26 -6.69
CA LYS A 54 -5.24 -1.17 -6.10
C LYS A 54 -4.63 0.15 -6.49
N TYR A 55 -5.48 1.10 -6.84
CA TYR A 55 -5.00 2.39 -7.29
C TYR A 55 -6.03 3.47 -6.95
N GLY A 56 -5.56 4.69 -6.86
CA GLY A 56 -6.42 5.80 -6.54
C GLY A 56 -5.65 7.06 -6.21
N TYR A 57 -6.41 8.13 -5.97
CA TYR A 57 -5.86 9.40 -5.55
C TYR A 57 -6.79 10.12 -4.58
N ILE A 58 -6.22 11.06 -3.84
CA ILE A 58 -6.96 12.00 -3.00
C ILE A 58 -6.98 13.33 -3.77
N GLU A 59 -8.16 13.94 -3.89
CA GLU A 59 -8.30 15.23 -4.55
C GLU A 59 -7.46 16.29 -3.83
N GLY A 60 -6.68 17.05 -4.59
CA GLY A 60 -5.81 18.09 -4.06
C GLY A 60 -4.40 17.64 -3.69
N ASP A 61 -4.14 16.35 -3.65
CA ASP A 61 -2.79 15.84 -3.43
C ASP A 61 -1.93 15.96 -4.70
N ASP A 62 -0.62 15.89 -4.52
CA ASP A 62 0.33 15.98 -5.64
C ASP A 62 0.43 14.67 -6.43
N PHE A 63 0.14 13.54 -5.80
CA PHE A 63 0.41 12.22 -6.35
C PHE A 63 -0.82 11.32 -6.40
N TYR A 64 -0.78 10.35 -7.31
CA TYR A 64 -1.63 9.17 -7.25
C TYR A 64 -0.75 7.92 -7.12
N VAL A 65 -1.34 6.83 -6.63
CA VAL A 65 -0.61 5.61 -6.29
C VAL A 65 -1.23 4.41 -6.97
N ILE A 66 -0.38 3.52 -7.48
CA ILE A 66 -0.76 2.19 -7.93
C ILE A 66 -0.01 1.19 -7.06
N LYS A 67 -0.74 0.32 -6.37
CA LYS A 67 -0.18 -0.73 -5.54
C LYS A 67 -0.42 -2.09 -6.18
N ILE A 68 0.63 -2.89 -6.29
CA ILE A 68 0.57 -4.29 -6.68
C ILE A 68 0.99 -5.10 -5.47
N ALA A 69 0.13 -6.00 -5.01
CA ALA A 69 0.42 -6.87 -3.88
C ALA A 69 -0.02 -8.30 -4.20
N SER A 70 0.81 -9.26 -3.89
CA SER A 70 0.53 -10.67 -4.13
C SER A 70 0.73 -11.52 -2.88
N GLY A 71 -0.02 -12.60 -2.79
CA GLY A 71 0.14 -13.62 -1.78
C GLY A 71 0.22 -14.99 -2.45
N PHE A 72 1.34 -15.69 -2.25
CA PHE A 72 1.54 -17.05 -2.73
C PHE A 72 1.83 -17.94 -1.52
N PHE A 73 0.84 -18.74 -1.14
CA PHE A 73 0.78 -19.39 0.18
C PHE A 73 1.80 -20.50 0.39
N LYS A 74 2.44 -20.98 -0.66
CA LYS A 74 3.49 -22.02 -0.59
C LYS A 74 4.91 -21.47 -0.76
N ASN A 75 5.08 -20.16 -0.84
CA ASN A 75 6.41 -19.56 -1.02
C ASN A 75 7.37 -19.90 0.13
N MET A 76 6.87 -20.00 1.36
CA MET A 76 7.70 -20.38 2.50
C MET A 76 8.34 -21.76 2.34
N ASP A 77 7.70 -22.68 1.60
CA ASP A 77 8.24 -24.01 1.34
C ASP A 77 9.53 -23.96 0.48
N ILE A 78 9.71 -22.88 -0.27
CA ILE A 78 10.90 -22.69 -1.10
C ILE A 78 11.79 -21.52 -0.61
N GLY A 79 11.58 -21.07 0.64
CA GLY A 79 12.42 -20.07 1.26
C GLY A 79 12.14 -18.62 0.81
N ILE A 80 10.98 -18.36 0.23
CA ILE A 80 10.56 -17.04 -0.24
C ILE A 80 9.37 -16.55 0.60
N SER A 81 9.30 -15.25 0.87
CA SER A 81 8.15 -14.68 1.57
C SER A 81 6.84 -14.90 0.79
N ASN A 82 5.77 -15.24 1.51
CA ASN A 82 4.44 -15.39 0.90
C ASN A 82 3.90 -14.08 0.34
N GLY A 83 4.20 -12.95 0.96
CA GLY A 83 3.77 -11.64 0.49
C GLY A 83 4.85 -10.98 -0.36
N GLN A 84 4.45 -10.48 -1.53
CA GLN A 84 5.30 -9.71 -2.43
C GLN A 84 4.53 -8.46 -2.89
N GLY A 85 5.22 -7.41 -3.27
CA GLY A 85 4.53 -6.23 -3.77
C GLY A 85 5.44 -5.06 -4.02
N MET A 86 4.82 -4.04 -4.61
CA MET A 86 5.46 -2.76 -4.88
C MET A 86 4.40 -1.67 -4.96
N MET A 87 4.84 -0.41 -4.88
CA MET A 87 4.00 0.75 -5.12
C MET A 87 4.65 1.64 -6.16
N LEU A 88 3.81 2.24 -7.00
CA LEU A 88 4.21 3.23 -8.00
C LEU A 88 3.58 4.56 -7.63
N LEU A 89 4.40 5.61 -7.60
CA LEU A 89 3.97 6.96 -7.28
C LEU A 89 4.07 7.84 -8.51
N PHE A 90 2.96 8.45 -8.89
CA PHE A 90 2.86 9.29 -10.08
C PHE A 90 2.34 10.67 -9.73
N ARG A 91 2.76 11.69 -10.49
CA ARG A 91 2.25 13.04 -10.32
C ARG A 91 0.85 13.18 -10.91
N GLN A 92 -0.08 13.74 -10.14
CA GLN A 92 -1.45 13.95 -10.63
C GLN A 92 -1.51 14.94 -11.80
N LYS A 93 -0.63 15.92 -11.82
CA LYS A 93 -0.67 16.98 -12.84
C LYS A 93 -0.09 16.58 -14.20
N THR A 94 0.86 15.66 -14.22
CA THR A 94 1.62 15.33 -15.44
C THR A 94 1.58 13.87 -15.83
N GLY A 95 1.23 12.97 -14.89
CA GLY A 95 1.31 11.53 -15.11
C GLY A 95 2.74 10.97 -15.08
N GLU A 96 3.73 11.79 -14.74
CA GLU A 96 5.11 11.31 -14.62
C GLU A 96 5.27 10.39 -13.42
N CYS A 97 6.01 9.31 -13.60
CA CYS A 97 6.40 8.44 -12.51
C CYS A 97 7.46 9.13 -11.64
N GLU A 98 7.12 9.41 -10.41
CA GLU A 98 8.03 10.06 -9.45
C GLU A 98 8.90 9.04 -8.73
N ALA A 99 8.32 7.91 -8.32
CA ALA A 99 9.04 6.90 -7.56
C ALA A 99 8.45 5.51 -7.72
N ILE A 100 9.33 4.52 -7.58
CA ILE A 100 8.98 3.12 -7.43
C ILE A 100 9.41 2.71 -6.03
N LEU A 101 8.46 2.20 -5.24
CA LEU A 101 8.72 1.71 -3.90
C LEU A 101 8.79 0.18 -3.93
N LEU A 102 9.99 -0.37 -3.82
CA LEU A 102 10.23 -1.81 -3.79
C LEU A 102 10.17 -2.29 -2.33
N ASP A 103 8.96 -2.36 -1.79
CA ASP A 103 8.72 -2.58 -0.37
C ASP A 103 8.48 -4.05 0.02
N ASN A 104 8.38 -4.95 -0.94
CA ASN A 104 8.09 -6.37 -0.71
C ASN A 104 6.83 -6.57 0.17
N ALA A 105 5.79 -5.78 -0.09
CA ALA A 105 4.54 -5.75 0.67
C ALA A 105 4.66 -5.22 2.12
N TYR A 106 5.81 -4.69 2.52
CA TYR A 106 6.00 -4.15 3.87
C TYR A 106 5.01 -3.03 4.21
N LEU A 107 4.79 -2.08 3.28
CA LEU A 107 3.84 -0.99 3.49
C LEU A 107 2.38 -1.49 3.55
N THR A 108 2.07 -2.56 2.85
CA THR A 108 0.76 -3.22 2.96
C THR A 108 0.52 -3.74 4.36
N ASP A 109 1.52 -4.40 4.95
CA ASP A 109 1.45 -4.93 6.32
C ASP A 109 1.38 -3.80 7.35
N VAL A 110 2.20 -2.76 7.19
CA VAL A 110 2.21 -1.58 8.08
C VAL A 110 0.84 -0.88 8.05
N ARG A 111 0.28 -0.63 6.87
CA ARG A 111 -1.02 0.02 6.73
C ARG A 111 -2.13 -0.80 7.39
N THR A 112 -2.09 -2.11 7.22
CA THR A 112 -3.09 -3.02 7.81
C THR A 112 -3.01 -3.01 9.33
N ALA A 113 -1.81 -3.07 9.89
CA ALA A 113 -1.59 -3.01 11.33
C ALA A 113 -2.05 -1.66 11.90
N ILE A 114 -1.76 -0.56 11.22
CA ILE A 114 -2.17 0.79 11.64
C ILE A 114 -3.69 0.94 11.58
N ALA A 115 -4.34 0.44 10.53
CA ALA A 115 -5.80 0.45 10.44
C ALA A 115 -6.43 -0.29 11.61
N GLY A 116 -5.88 -1.46 11.98
CA GLY A 116 -6.30 -2.19 13.17
C GLY A 116 -6.11 -1.41 14.45
N ALA A 117 -4.98 -0.72 14.61
CA ALA A 117 -4.69 0.10 15.78
C ALA A 117 -5.65 1.28 15.90
N ILE A 118 -5.98 1.94 14.78
CA ILE A 118 -6.97 3.03 14.74
C ILE A 118 -8.35 2.52 15.19
N CYS A 119 -8.79 1.39 14.65
CA CYS A 119 -10.06 0.77 15.04
C CYS A 119 -10.08 0.42 16.52
N ALA A 120 -9.03 -0.18 17.04
CA ALA A 120 -8.92 -0.51 18.45
C ALA A 120 -9.02 0.74 19.34
N LYS A 121 -8.36 1.82 18.97
CA LYS A 121 -8.38 3.08 19.70
C LYS A 121 -9.76 3.75 19.68
N GLU A 122 -10.44 3.77 18.53
CA GLU A 122 -11.72 4.46 18.37
C GLU A 122 -12.90 3.66 18.94
N PHE A 123 -12.82 2.33 18.98
CA PHE A 123 -13.90 1.45 19.41
C PHE A 123 -13.66 0.72 20.73
N SER A 124 -12.49 0.90 21.36
CA SER A 124 -12.27 0.36 22.71
C SER A 124 -12.86 1.27 23.78
N ASN A 125 -13.46 0.66 24.80
CA ASN A 125 -13.99 1.38 25.97
C ASN A 125 -12.85 1.75 26.95
#